data_bbe987ec07c495bc383fc58c46e7eda8
#
_entry.id   bbe987ec07c495bc383fc58c46e7eda8
#
_cell.length_a   1.000
_cell.length_b   1.000
_cell.length_c   1.000
_cell.angle_alpha   90.00
_cell.angle_beta   90.00
_cell.angle_gamma   90.00
#
_symmetry.space_group_name_H-M   'P 1'
#
loop_
_entity.id
_entity.type
_entity.pdbx_description
1 polymer ?
#
loop_
_entity_poly.entity_id
_entity_poly.type
_entity_poly.pdbx_seq_one_letter_code
_entity_poly.pdbx_strand_id
1 'polypeptide(L)'
;MPKQSNRDLLFGITLWAALLMGGCTKTFHLWQADITSTPRPQSFDVSNFVRERVVVLAPAAYNHLQGYIPSVSRGLRVACSEVSPGIRVVSLYETLNTLSRHDLLSDYRDDKPDYAPSNSLDRQRLSRLHKALAAKYVLQPGLAELTQTTEDRFELAGLQLIKTRVHTMSLWLRLWDAETGEFLWEGSGEGTVASTLFEEKFSLPIYDISRRLWMLMLQETLFAGKTRAVLTSEEYIFSGNQAESAPGAVQH
;
A
#
# COMPACT_ATOMS: atom_id res chain seq x y z
N MET A 1 -21.14 63.60 25.69
CA MET A 1 -20.10 62.62 25.37
C MET A 1 -20.58 61.25 25.78
N PRO A 2 -20.92 60.35 24.85
CA PRO A 2 -21.39 59.01 25.23
C PRO A 2 -20.18 58.10 25.57
N LYS A 3 -20.30 57.49 26.69
CA LYS A 3 -19.34 56.50 27.26
C LYS A 3 -19.48 55.21 26.45
N GLN A 4 -18.70 55.02 25.41
CA GLN A 4 -18.65 53.75 24.65
C GLN A 4 -18.21 52.62 25.58
N SER A 5 -19.08 51.65 25.66
CA SER A 5 -18.99 50.49 26.59
C SER A 5 -17.86 49.58 26.19
N ASN A 6 -16.90 49.32 27.09
CA ASN A 6 -15.86 48.32 26.96
C ASN A 6 -16.38 46.88 26.68
N ARG A 7 -17.71 46.70 26.70
CA ARG A 7 -18.37 45.42 26.44
C ARG A 7 -18.27 45.01 24.94
N ASP A 8 -18.32 45.97 24.03
CA ASP A 8 -18.30 45.69 22.59
C ASP A 8 -16.90 45.30 22.12
N LEU A 9 -15.87 45.84 22.78
CA LEU A 9 -14.48 45.46 22.51
C LEU A 9 -14.17 44.02 22.99
N LEU A 10 -14.69 43.64 24.15
CA LEU A 10 -14.52 42.27 24.70
C LEU A 10 -15.27 41.23 23.85
N PHE A 11 -16.46 41.56 23.30
CA PHE A 11 -17.20 40.65 22.42
C PHE A 11 -16.50 40.47 21.07
N GLY A 12 -15.84 41.47 20.53
CA GLY A 12 -15.05 41.37 19.31
C GLY A 12 -13.83 40.44 19.45
N ILE A 13 -13.13 40.54 20.58
CA ILE A 13 -11.93 39.74 20.83
C ILE A 13 -12.29 38.27 21.09
N THR A 14 -13.38 37.99 21.80
CA THR A 14 -13.83 36.59 22.03
C THR A 14 -14.35 35.92 20.76
N LEU A 15 -15.01 36.64 19.88
CA LEU A 15 -15.46 36.10 18.60
C LEU A 15 -14.31 35.80 17.66
N TRP A 16 -13.25 36.64 17.64
CA TRP A 16 -12.04 36.40 16.89
C TRP A 16 -11.23 35.21 17.41
N ALA A 17 -11.12 35.05 18.73
CA ALA A 17 -10.48 33.93 19.36
C ALA A 17 -11.21 32.59 19.08
N ALA A 18 -12.56 32.61 19.04
CA ALA A 18 -13.35 31.43 18.72
C ALA A 18 -13.24 31.03 17.23
N LEU A 19 -13.08 31.99 16.33
CA LEU A 19 -12.84 31.73 14.91
C LEU A 19 -11.44 31.14 14.63
N LEU A 20 -10.45 31.46 15.46
CA LEU A 20 -9.10 30.92 15.35
C LEU A 20 -9.00 29.49 15.95
N MET A 21 -9.87 29.11 16.88
CA MET A 21 -9.86 27.77 17.46
C MET A 21 -10.73 26.74 16.72
N GLY A 22 -11.60 27.19 15.80
CA GLY A 22 -12.45 26.32 14.98
C GLY A 22 -11.79 25.76 13.71
N GLY A 23 -10.51 26.04 13.50
CA GLY A 23 -9.75 25.46 12.38
C GLY A 23 -9.59 23.96 12.59
N CYS A 24 -10.45 23.17 11.92
CA CYS A 24 -10.16 21.74 11.71
C CYS A 24 -8.72 21.64 11.21
N THR A 25 -7.84 21.07 12.00
CA THR A 25 -6.48 20.74 11.61
C THR A 25 -6.56 19.65 10.53
N LYS A 26 -6.74 20.07 9.28
CA LYS A 26 -6.65 19.17 8.14
C LYS A 26 -5.18 18.79 8.02
N THR A 27 -4.87 17.55 8.29
CA THR A 27 -3.52 17.04 8.06
C THR A 27 -3.30 16.96 6.56
N PHE A 28 -2.35 17.73 6.07
CA PHE A 28 -1.98 17.75 4.66
C PHE A 28 -1.01 16.61 4.38
N HIS A 29 -1.36 15.74 3.43
CA HIS A 29 -0.49 14.69 2.95
C HIS A 29 -0.18 14.92 1.48
N LEU A 30 1.10 15.08 1.18
CA LEU A 30 1.59 15.04 -0.19
C LEU A 30 1.93 13.60 -0.52
N TRP A 31 1.27 13.07 -1.55
CA TRP A 31 1.55 11.77 -2.11
C TRP A 31 2.26 11.92 -3.45
N GLN A 32 3.37 11.22 -3.59
CA GLN A 32 4.08 11.07 -4.85
C GLN A 32 4.34 9.59 -5.10
N ALA A 33 4.12 9.13 -6.33
CA ALA A 33 4.47 7.79 -6.76
C ALA A 33 5.20 7.83 -8.09
N ASP A 34 6.30 7.09 -8.20
CA ASP A 34 7.00 6.77 -9.45
C ASP A 34 6.89 5.28 -9.70
N ILE A 35 6.33 4.91 -10.85
CA ILE A 35 6.04 3.53 -11.18
C ILE A 35 6.70 3.22 -12.52
N THR A 36 7.38 2.10 -12.56
CA THR A 36 8.01 1.56 -13.77
C THR A 36 7.61 0.11 -13.97
N SER A 37 7.64 -0.36 -15.21
CA SER A 37 7.39 -1.76 -15.53
C SER A 37 8.11 -2.25 -16.77
N THR A 38 8.26 -3.57 -16.86
CA THR A 38 8.60 -4.22 -18.12
C THR A 38 7.43 -4.10 -19.11
N PRO A 39 7.71 -4.04 -20.42
CA PRO A 39 6.65 -4.18 -21.41
C PRO A 39 5.96 -5.54 -21.25
N ARG A 40 4.64 -5.56 -21.41
CA ARG A 40 3.88 -6.80 -21.48
C ARG A 40 4.20 -7.54 -22.79
N PRO A 41 4.35 -8.88 -22.79
CA PRO A 41 4.47 -9.62 -24.02
C PRO A 41 3.17 -9.49 -24.85
N GLN A 42 3.29 -9.48 -26.17
CA GLN A 42 2.13 -9.37 -27.06
C GLN A 42 1.12 -10.52 -26.89
N SER A 43 1.59 -11.67 -26.42
CA SER A 43 0.75 -12.84 -26.11
C SER A 43 -0.08 -12.69 -24.84
N PHE A 44 0.23 -11.72 -24.00
CA PHE A 44 -0.52 -11.51 -22.75
C PHE A 44 -1.82 -10.76 -23.00
N ASP A 45 -2.94 -11.44 -22.72
CA ASP A 45 -4.28 -10.86 -22.81
C ASP A 45 -4.83 -10.56 -21.41
N VAL A 46 -5.05 -9.28 -21.13
CA VAL A 46 -5.64 -8.77 -19.89
C VAL A 46 -7.02 -9.38 -19.65
N SER A 47 -7.81 -9.59 -20.69
CA SER A 47 -9.16 -10.18 -20.59
C SER A 47 -9.11 -11.62 -20.09
N ASN A 48 -8.10 -12.38 -20.51
CA ASN A 48 -7.86 -13.72 -19.98
C ASN A 48 -7.38 -13.67 -18.53
N PHE A 49 -6.46 -12.77 -18.22
CA PHE A 49 -5.98 -12.59 -16.84
C PHE A 49 -7.12 -12.34 -15.85
N VAL A 50 -8.09 -11.51 -16.21
CA VAL A 50 -9.25 -11.20 -15.36
C VAL A 50 -10.16 -12.42 -15.15
N ARG A 51 -10.30 -13.28 -16.16
CA ARG A 51 -11.20 -14.45 -16.12
C ARG A 51 -10.60 -15.66 -15.42
N GLU A 52 -9.30 -15.78 -15.45
CA GLU A 52 -8.58 -16.93 -14.90
C GLU A 52 -8.32 -16.78 -13.40
N ARG A 53 -8.02 -17.88 -12.74
CA ARG A 53 -7.68 -17.88 -11.32
C ARG A 53 -6.26 -17.36 -11.11
N VAL A 54 -6.11 -16.45 -10.14
CA VAL A 54 -4.86 -15.80 -9.80
C VAL A 54 -4.50 -16.12 -8.35
N VAL A 55 -3.31 -16.65 -8.12
CA VAL A 55 -2.75 -16.83 -6.78
C VAL A 55 -1.86 -15.64 -6.44
N VAL A 56 -2.03 -15.08 -5.26
CA VAL A 56 -1.13 -14.07 -4.71
C VAL A 56 -0.28 -14.73 -3.63
N LEU A 57 1.04 -14.78 -3.84
CA LEU A 57 1.99 -15.31 -2.87
C LEU A 57 2.19 -14.34 -1.69
N ALA A 58 2.84 -14.83 -0.63
CA ALA A 58 3.32 -13.95 0.42
C ALA A 58 4.36 -12.98 -0.14
N PRO A 59 4.31 -11.68 0.24
CA PRO A 59 5.34 -10.74 -0.18
C PRO A 59 6.73 -11.16 0.30
N ALA A 60 7.69 -11.17 -0.64
CA ALA A 60 9.09 -11.31 -0.29
C ALA A 60 9.59 -10.02 0.35
N ALA A 61 10.35 -10.13 1.45
CA ALA A 61 10.90 -8.97 2.15
C ALA A 61 12.14 -9.36 2.96
N TYR A 62 13.02 -8.40 3.20
CA TYR A 62 14.13 -8.57 4.14
C TYR A 62 13.63 -8.83 5.57
N ASN A 63 14.45 -9.45 6.41
CA ASN A 63 14.08 -9.84 7.78
C ASN A 63 13.52 -8.68 8.61
N HIS A 64 14.11 -7.49 8.53
CA HIS A 64 13.65 -6.30 9.27
C HIS A 64 12.30 -5.76 8.80
N LEU A 65 11.81 -6.18 7.62
CA LEU A 65 10.53 -5.76 7.04
C LEU A 65 9.41 -6.80 7.24
N GLN A 66 9.71 -7.98 7.81
CA GLN A 66 8.75 -9.08 7.96
C GLN A 66 7.48 -8.68 8.72
N GLY A 67 7.59 -7.78 9.71
CA GLY A 67 6.45 -7.27 10.47
C GLY A 67 5.39 -6.54 9.64
N TYR A 68 5.74 -6.06 8.45
CA TYR A 68 4.84 -5.32 7.57
C TYR A 68 4.14 -6.19 6.53
N ILE A 69 4.59 -7.45 6.33
CA ILE A 69 4.07 -8.38 5.33
C ILE A 69 2.55 -8.56 5.38
N PRO A 70 1.89 -8.73 6.55
CA PRO A 70 0.45 -8.88 6.59
C PRO A 70 -0.30 -7.68 6.00
N SER A 71 0.13 -6.45 6.32
CA SER A 71 -0.47 -5.21 5.83
C SER A 71 -0.26 -5.03 4.32
N VAL A 72 0.95 -5.29 3.83
CA VAL A 72 1.31 -5.20 2.41
C VAL A 72 0.55 -6.24 1.58
N SER A 73 0.44 -7.49 2.07
CA SER A 73 -0.31 -8.57 1.42
C SER A 73 -1.81 -8.26 1.34
N ARG A 74 -2.39 -7.76 2.45
CA ARG A 74 -3.79 -7.32 2.48
C ARG A 74 -4.03 -6.19 1.49
N GLY A 75 -3.12 -5.21 1.44
CA GLY A 75 -3.18 -4.08 0.50
C GLY A 75 -3.25 -4.55 -0.95
N LEU A 76 -2.42 -5.52 -1.37
CA LEU A 76 -2.44 -6.05 -2.73
C LEU A 76 -3.75 -6.76 -3.07
N ARG A 77 -4.28 -7.58 -2.16
CA ARG A 77 -5.54 -8.30 -2.41
C ARG A 77 -6.71 -7.34 -2.62
N VAL A 78 -6.77 -6.29 -1.79
CA VAL A 78 -7.79 -5.24 -1.94
C VAL A 78 -7.57 -4.45 -3.23
N ALA A 79 -6.34 -4.08 -3.55
CA ALA A 79 -6.01 -3.38 -4.80
C ALA A 79 -6.45 -4.19 -6.04
N CYS A 80 -6.22 -5.51 -6.07
CA CYS A 80 -6.69 -6.36 -7.16
C CYS A 80 -8.21 -6.27 -7.34
N SER A 81 -8.97 -6.31 -6.25
CA SER A 81 -10.44 -6.26 -6.31
C SER A 81 -10.98 -4.87 -6.69
N GLU A 82 -10.28 -3.80 -6.31
CA GLU A 82 -10.67 -2.42 -6.64
C GLU A 82 -10.34 -2.06 -8.09
N VAL A 83 -9.17 -2.49 -8.58
CA VAL A 83 -8.75 -2.23 -9.97
C VAL A 83 -9.61 -3.00 -10.96
N SER A 84 -9.94 -4.24 -10.65
CA SER A 84 -10.82 -5.04 -11.49
C SER A 84 -11.61 -6.05 -10.64
N PRO A 85 -12.88 -5.78 -10.36
CA PRO A 85 -13.74 -6.69 -9.59
C PRO A 85 -13.89 -8.08 -10.21
N GLY A 86 -13.55 -8.22 -11.49
CA GLY A 86 -13.58 -9.51 -12.20
C GLY A 86 -12.37 -10.41 -11.94
N ILE A 87 -11.29 -9.90 -11.36
CA ILE A 87 -10.09 -10.71 -11.07
C ILE A 87 -10.44 -11.79 -10.04
N ARG A 88 -10.18 -13.04 -10.40
CA ARG A 88 -10.50 -14.21 -9.58
C ARG A 88 -9.32 -14.57 -8.66
N VAL A 89 -9.03 -13.72 -7.69
CA VAL A 89 -7.97 -13.97 -6.71
C VAL A 89 -8.38 -15.11 -5.79
N VAL A 90 -7.57 -16.17 -5.73
CA VAL A 90 -7.74 -17.26 -4.77
C VAL A 90 -7.59 -16.71 -3.35
N SER A 91 -8.55 -17.01 -2.48
CA SER A 91 -8.52 -16.51 -1.10
C SER A 91 -7.29 -17.03 -0.36
N LEU A 92 -6.78 -16.25 0.61
CA LEU A 92 -5.64 -16.67 1.42
C LEU A 92 -5.93 -17.98 2.17
N TYR A 93 -7.14 -18.10 2.68
CA TYR A 93 -7.60 -19.32 3.38
C TYR A 93 -7.56 -20.54 2.46
N GLU A 94 -8.13 -20.45 1.26
CA GLU A 94 -8.10 -21.51 0.26
C GLU A 94 -6.67 -21.87 -0.15
N THR A 95 -5.83 -20.85 -0.40
CA THR A 95 -4.42 -21.01 -0.76
C THR A 95 -3.69 -21.82 0.33
N LEU A 96 -3.71 -21.34 1.58
CA LEU A 96 -2.98 -21.98 2.67
C LEU A 96 -3.47 -23.39 2.97
N ASN A 97 -4.79 -23.62 3.00
CA ASN A 97 -5.36 -24.95 3.25
C ASN A 97 -5.05 -25.94 2.13
N THR A 98 -5.09 -25.49 0.89
CA THR A 98 -4.77 -26.36 -0.24
C THR A 98 -3.28 -26.70 -0.26
N LEU A 99 -2.41 -25.71 -0.09
CA LEU A 99 -0.96 -25.96 -0.06
C LEU A 99 -0.55 -26.82 1.14
N SER A 100 -1.18 -26.62 2.31
CA SER A 100 -0.94 -27.47 3.49
C SER A 100 -1.30 -28.94 3.22
N ARG A 101 -2.45 -29.20 2.56
CA ARG A 101 -2.86 -30.57 2.21
C ARG A 101 -1.94 -31.29 1.22
N HIS A 102 -1.17 -30.54 0.45
CA HIS A 102 -0.25 -31.04 -0.56
C HIS A 102 1.23 -30.92 -0.14
N ASP A 103 1.51 -30.54 1.12
CA ASP A 103 2.87 -30.30 1.64
C ASP A 103 3.66 -29.23 0.85
N LEU A 104 2.95 -28.23 0.33
CA LEU A 104 3.51 -27.16 -0.52
C LEU A 104 3.54 -25.78 0.16
N LEU A 105 3.44 -25.72 1.49
CA LEU A 105 3.48 -24.42 2.20
C LEU A 105 4.78 -23.64 2.00
N SER A 106 5.89 -24.35 1.79
CA SER A 106 7.17 -23.73 1.42
C SER A 106 7.14 -23.03 0.07
N ASP A 107 6.26 -23.47 -0.84
CA ASP A 107 6.09 -22.85 -2.15
C ASP A 107 5.31 -21.51 -2.08
N TYR A 108 4.59 -21.27 -0.97
CA TYR A 108 3.88 -20.01 -0.74
C TYR A 108 4.80 -18.92 -0.20
N ARG A 109 5.80 -19.26 0.58
CA ARG A 109 6.76 -18.35 1.19
C ARG A 109 8.12 -18.51 0.53
N ASP A 110 8.83 -17.43 0.44
CA ASP A 110 10.24 -17.46 0.11
C ASP A 110 11.04 -17.48 1.41
N ASP A 111 11.35 -18.69 1.88
CA ASP A 111 11.98 -18.92 3.18
C ASP A 111 13.50 -18.69 3.18
N LYS A 112 14.07 -18.07 2.13
CA LYS A 112 15.49 -17.75 2.10
C LYS A 112 15.74 -16.34 2.64
N PRO A 113 16.06 -16.19 3.94
CA PRO A 113 16.08 -14.88 4.62
C PRO A 113 17.24 -13.97 4.22
N ASP A 114 18.27 -14.48 3.55
CA ASP A 114 19.55 -13.78 3.40
C ASP A 114 19.84 -13.25 1.98
N TYR A 115 18.91 -13.41 1.05
CA TYR A 115 19.11 -12.93 -0.31
C TYR A 115 18.12 -11.80 -0.66
N ALA A 116 18.66 -10.78 -1.37
CA ALA A 116 17.84 -9.83 -2.07
C ALA A 116 16.69 -10.54 -2.78
N PRO A 117 15.49 -9.96 -2.86
CA PRO A 117 14.29 -10.59 -3.42
C PRO A 117 14.40 -10.78 -4.95
N SER A 118 15.50 -11.38 -5.39
CA SER A 118 15.78 -11.74 -6.78
C SER A 118 15.24 -13.13 -7.15
N ASN A 119 14.50 -13.77 -6.23
CA ASN A 119 14.07 -15.13 -6.47
C ASN A 119 13.03 -15.19 -7.58
N SER A 120 13.51 -15.49 -8.78
CA SER A 120 12.66 -16.01 -9.83
C SER A 120 12.04 -17.32 -9.36
N LEU A 121 10.72 -17.43 -9.49
CA LEU A 121 10.04 -18.70 -9.29
C LEU A 121 10.53 -19.67 -10.38
N ASP A 122 11.00 -20.84 -9.97
CA ASP A 122 11.36 -21.87 -10.94
C ASP A 122 10.10 -22.51 -11.55
N ARG A 123 10.25 -23.04 -12.75
CA ARG A 123 9.15 -23.67 -13.50
C ARG A 123 8.51 -24.84 -12.74
N GLN A 124 9.28 -25.57 -11.94
CA GLN A 124 8.77 -26.70 -11.18
C GLN A 124 7.84 -26.23 -10.05
N ARG A 125 8.24 -25.18 -9.33
CA ARG A 125 7.42 -24.56 -8.29
C ARG A 125 6.12 -23.99 -8.86
N LEU A 126 6.19 -23.26 -9.98
CA LEU A 126 5.00 -22.75 -10.68
C LEU A 126 4.05 -23.88 -11.11
N SER A 127 4.58 -24.97 -11.67
CA SER A 127 3.77 -26.14 -12.05
C SER A 127 3.08 -26.81 -10.85
N ARG A 128 3.76 -26.92 -9.70
CA ARG A 128 3.14 -27.44 -8.47
C ARG A 128 2.01 -26.53 -7.99
N LEU A 129 2.22 -25.22 -7.96
CA LEU A 129 1.19 -24.24 -7.58
C LEU A 129 -0.01 -24.29 -8.53
N HIS A 130 0.23 -24.35 -9.84
CA HIS A 130 -0.82 -24.51 -10.85
C HIS A 130 -1.67 -25.74 -10.60
N LYS A 131 -1.03 -26.90 -10.43
CA LYS A 131 -1.74 -28.19 -10.22
C LYS A 131 -2.54 -28.22 -8.91
N ALA A 132 -1.96 -27.68 -7.82
CA ALA A 132 -2.59 -27.70 -6.52
C ALA A 132 -3.78 -26.72 -6.42
N LEU A 133 -3.66 -25.53 -7.00
CA LEU A 133 -4.62 -24.43 -6.83
C LEU A 133 -5.51 -24.21 -8.05
N ALA A 134 -5.28 -24.95 -9.14
CA ALA A 134 -5.92 -24.74 -10.44
C ALA A 134 -5.89 -23.26 -10.87
N ALA A 135 -4.76 -22.59 -10.60
CA ALA A 135 -4.57 -21.18 -10.91
C ALA A 135 -3.60 -21.03 -12.06
N LYS A 136 -4.01 -20.31 -13.11
CA LYS A 136 -3.18 -20.06 -14.28
C LYS A 136 -2.11 -19.03 -13.99
N TYR A 137 -2.42 -18.02 -13.20
CA TYR A 137 -1.51 -16.91 -12.93
C TYR A 137 -1.06 -16.88 -11.47
N VAL A 138 0.21 -16.51 -11.28
CA VAL A 138 0.82 -16.27 -9.97
C VAL A 138 1.32 -14.84 -9.89
N LEU A 139 0.85 -14.07 -8.91
CA LEU A 139 1.39 -12.79 -8.51
C LEU A 139 2.37 -12.99 -7.37
N GLN A 140 3.62 -12.59 -7.61
CA GLN A 140 4.70 -12.61 -6.63
C GLN A 140 5.01 -11.17 -6.21
N PRO A 141 4.50 -10.70 -5.08
CA PRO A 141 4.80 -9.37 -4.56
C PRO A 141 6.09 -9.34 -3.77
N GLY A 142 6.66 -8.14 -3.61
CA GLY A 142 7.78 -7.89 -2.71
C GLY A 142 7.78 -6.49 -2.12
N LEU A 143 8.26 -6.41 -0.89
CA LEU A 143 8.57 -5.16 -0.18
C LEU A 143 10.08 -5.00 -0.15
N ALA A 144 10.59 -4.09 -1.00
CA ALA A 144 12.01 -3.86 -1.14
C ALA A 144 12.55 -2.93 -0.05
N GLU A 145 11.79 -1.88 0.26
CA GLU A 145 12.23 -0.85 1.21
C GLU A 145 11.05 -0.19 1.91
N LEU A 146 11.28 0.19 3.16
CA LEU A 146 10.40 1.07 3.92
C LEU A 146 11.28 1.95 4.80
N THR A 147 11.33 3.25 4.48
CA THR A 147 12.08 4.24 5.24
C THR A 147 11.18 5.30 5.83
N GLN A 148 11.60 5.84 6.97
CA GLN A 148 10.96 6.98 7.59
C GLN A 148 12.05 7.98 7.94
N THR A 149 11.94 9.19 7.40
CA THR A 149 12.80 10.32 7.72
C THR A 149 11.98 11.44 8.35
N THR A 150 12.63 12.24 9.21
CA THR A 150 12.00 13.44 9.77
C THR A 150 12.86 14.63 9.34
N GLU A 151 12.24 15.57 8.64
CA GLU A 151 12.90 16.79 8.19
C GLU A 151 12.35 17.98 8.96
N ASP A 152 13.25 18.80 9.51
CA ASP A 152 12.93 20.08 10.13
C ASP A 152 12.92 21.15 9.04
N ARG A 153 11.75 21.70 8.69
CA ARG A 153 11.60 22.62 7.56
C ARG A 153 11.62 24.11 7.92
N PHE A 154 11.45 24.45 9.18
CA PHE A 154 11.42 25.87 9.57
C PHE A 154 12.02 26.08 10.96
N GLU A 155 13.08 26.85 11.03
CA GLU A 155 13.66 27.34 12.27
C GLU A 155 13.55 28.87 12.29
N LEU A 156 12.78 29.41 13.24
CA LEU A 156 12.70 30.85 13.49
C LEU A 156 13.13 31.12 14.93
N ALA A 157 14.22 31.87 15.10
CA ALA A 157 14.76 32.29 16.41
C ALA A 157 15.01 31.11 17.38
N GLY A 158 15.47 29.95 16.88
CA GLY A 158 15.73 28.75 17.68
C GLY A 158 14.50 27.93 18.01
N LEU A 159 13.32 28.28 17.48
CA LEU A 159 12.10 27.49 17.60
C LEU A 159 11.87 26.69 16.30
N GLN A 160 11.91 25.36 16.41
CA GLN A 160 11.54 24.45 15.32
C GLN A 160 9.99 24.45 15.20
N LEU A 161 9.48 25.14 14.16
CA LEU A 161 8.05 25.37 14.03
C LEU A 161 7.32 24.30 13.22
N ILE A 162 8.02 23.59 12.31
CA ILE A 162 7.38 22.59 11.44
C ILE A 162 8.31 21.39 11.29
N LYS A 163 7.85 20.22 11.71
CA LYS A 163 8.48 18.94 11.41
C LYS A 163 7.69 18.24 10.29
N THR A 164 8.37 17.77 9.28
CA THR A 164 7.77 16.96 8.22
C THR A 164 8.28 15.54 8.35
N ARG A 165 7.37 14.57 8.48
CA ARG A 165 7.72 13.16 8.34
C ARG A 165 7.55 12.75 6.89
N VAL A 166 8.57 12.11 6.36
CA VAL A 166 8.55 11.53 5.01
C VAL A 166 8.67 10.02 5.15
N HIS A 167 7.71 9.33 4.59
CA HIS A 167 7.74 7.87 4.48
C HIS A 167 7.89 7.48 3.03
N THR A 168 8.85 6.64 2.74
CA THR A 168 9.07 6.08 1.41
C THR A 168 8.92 4.57 1.47
N MET A 169 8.13 4.03 0.57
CA MET A 169 7.89 2.60 0.42
C MET A 169 8.19 2.20 -1.02
N SER A 170 9.04 1.18 -1.18
CA SER A 170 9.35 0.60 -2.49
C SER A 170 8.80 -0.82 -2.57
N LEU A 171 7.96 -1.06 -3.58
CA LEU A 171 7.30 -2.33 -3.85
C LEU A 171 7.65 -2.82 -5.25
N TRP A 172 7.60 -4.15 -5.44
CA TRP A 172 7.65 -4.75 -6.76
C TRP A 172 6.63 -5.89 -6.86
N LEU A 173 6.15 -6.15 -8.07
CA LEU A 173 5.16 -7.17 -8.37
C LEU A 173 5.52 -7.87 -9.68
N ARG A 174 5.60 -9.20 -9.62
CA ARG A 174 5.86 -10.06 -10.78
C ARG A 174 4.63 -10.88 -11.12
N LEU A 175 4.37 -11.02 -12.40
CA LEU A 175 3.32 -11.87 -12.93
C LEU A 175 3.93 -13.02 -13.71
N TRP A 176 3.49 -14.23 -13.37
CA TRP A 176 3.91 -15.48 -14.00
C TRP A 176 2.71 -16.22 -14.56
N ASP A 177 2.88 -16.85 -15.70
CA ASP A 177 2.01 -17.92 -16.16
C ASP A 177 2.47 -19.24 -15.49
N ALA A 178 1.64 -19.77 -14.60
CA ALA A 178 2.00 -20.95 -13.83
C ALA A 178 1.85 -22.25 -14.62
N GLU A 179 1.12 -22.23 -15.74
CA GLU A 179 0.95 -23.38 -16.63
C GLU A 179 2.20 -23.55 -17.51
N THR A 180 2.68 -22.48 -18.12
CA THR A 180 3.87 -22.52 -19.00
C THR A 180 5.18 -22.31 -18.26
N GLY A 181 5.13 -21.68 -17.09
CA GLY A 181 6.30 -21.26 -16.32
C GLY A 181 6.94 -19.98 -16.86
N GLU A 182 6.23 -19.24 -17.72
CA GLU A 182 6.75 -18.01 -18.32
C GLU A 182 6.59 -16.80 -17.40
N PHE A 183 7.62 -15.96 -17.42
CA PHE A 183 7.58 -14.62 -16.84
C PHE A 183 6.86 -13.68 -17.79
N LEU A 184 5.77 -13.06 -17.32
CA LEU A 184 4.93 -12.23 -18.17
C LEU A 184 5.16 -10.74 -17.97
N TRP A 185 5.39 -10.31 -16.74
CA TRP A 185 5.47 -8.89 -16.46
C TRP A 185 6.06 -8.64 -15.06
N GLU A 186 6.76 -7.52 -14.92
CA GLU A 186 7.20 -6.97 -13.62
C GLU A 186 6.89 -5.48 -13.57
N GLY A 187 6.32 -5.06 -12.46
CA GLY A 187 6.19 -3.66 -12.09
C GLY A 187 6.92 -3.37 -10.80
N SER A 188 7.48 -2.18 -10.71
CA SER A 188 8.03 -1.63 -9.48
C SER A 188 7.49 -0.24 -9.24
N GLY A 189 7.30 0.11 -7.98
CA GLY A 189 6.77 1.41 -7.61
C GLY A 189 7.40 1.90 -6.31
N GLU A 190 7.72 3.17 -6.30
CA GLU A 190 8.12 3.91 -5.11
C GLU A 190 7.04 4.92 -4.76
N GLY A 191 6.55 4.87 -3.54
CA GLY A 191 5.56 5.81 -3.02
C GLY A 191 6.12 6.59 -1.86
N THR A 192 6.08 7.92 -1.95
CA THR A 192 6.52 8.83 -0.89
C THR A 192 5.31 9.59 -0.36
N VAL A 193 5.16 9.59 0.96
CA VAL A 193 4.13 10.35 1.67
C VAL A 193 4.81 11.31 2.64
N ALA A 194 4.57 12.61 2.46
CA ALA A 194 5.01 13.63 3.38
C ALA A 194 3.81 14.13 4.21
N SER A 195 3.96 14.13 5.54
CA SER A 195 2.95 14.66 6.46
C SER A 195 3.54 15.78 7.30
N THR A 196 2.82 16.91 7.41
CA THR A 196 3.18 17.97 8.36
C THR A 196 2.67 17.62 9.74
N LEU A 197 3.55 17.66 10.72
CA LEU A 197 3.23 17.27 12.09
C LEU A 197 2.71 18.43 12.90
N PHE A 198 1.44 18.32 13.28
CA PHE A 198 0.96 18.81 14.58
C PHE A 198 0.56 17.64 15.52
N GLU A 199 0.67 16.37 15.07
CA GLU A 199 0.30 15.21 15.87
C GLU A 199 1.48 14.25 16.07
N GLU A 200 1.93 14.08 17.30
CA GLU A 200 2.99 13.14 17.72
C GLU A 200 2.66 11.66 17.47
N LYS A 201 1.40 11.31 17.20
CA LYS A 201 0.90 9.93 17.14
C LYS A 201 0.58 9.41 15.75
N PHE A 202 0.89 10.13 14.68
CA PHE A 202 0.53 9.66 13.35
C PHE A 202 1.53 8.61 12.85
N SER A 203 1.18 7.33 13.01
CA SER A 203 1.80 6.27 12.21
C SER A 203 1.00 6.15 10.91
N LEU A 204 1.64 6.44 9.78
CA LEU A 204 1.02 6.20 8.48
C LEU A 204 0.65 4.72 8.37
N PRO A 205 -0.60 4.39 8.04
CA PRO A 205 -0.99 3.00 7.91
C PRO A 205 -0.31 2.41 6.68
N ILE A 206 0.66 1.52 6.91
CA ILE A 206 1.41 0.79 5.87
C ILE A 206 0.45 0.14 4.86
N TYR A 207 -0.71 -0.31 5.34
CA TYR A 207 -1.78 -0.85 4.53
C TYR A 207 -2.25 0.14 3.46
N ASP A 208 -2.55 1.40 3.81
CA ASP A 208 -3.11 2.37 2.86
C ASP A 208 -2.07 2.80 1.82
N ILE A 209 -0.82 3.01 2.23
CA ILE A 209 0.28 3.31 1.30
C ILE A 209 0.47 2.15 0.33
N SER A 210 0.58 0.92 0.83
CA SER A 210 0.80 -0.25 -0.02
C SER A 210 -0.40 -0.50 -0.95
N ARG A 211 -1.64 -0.43 -0.45
CA ARG A 211 -2.85 -0.58 -1.26
C ARG A 211 -2.88 0.40 -2.42
N ARG A 212 -2.61 1.68 -2.14
CA ARG A 212 -2.60 2.73 -3.16
C ARG A 212 -1.51 2.51 -4.20
N LEU A 213 -0.30 2.15 -3.75
CA LEU A 213 0.83 1.89 -4.65
C LEU A 213 0.56 0.67 -5.54
N TRP A 214 -0.01 -0.42 -4.97
CA TRP A 214 -0.44 -1.58 -5.74
C TRP A 214 -1.53 -1.24 -6.78
N MET A 215 -2.53 -0.43 -6.40
CA MET A 215 -3.56 0.01 -7.33
C MET A 215 -2.95 0.73 -8.53
N LEU A 216 -2.07 1.70 -8.28
CA LEU A 216 -1.42 2.47 -9.35
C LEU A 216 -0.55 1.58 -10.24
N MET A 217 0.24 0.67 -9.66
CA MET A 217 1.04 -0.28 -10.44
C MET A 217 0.14 -1.15 -11.33
N LEU A 218 -0.93 -1.70 -10.81
CA LEU A 218 -1.86 -2.51 -11.60
C LEU A 218 -2.54 -1.68 -12.69
N GLN A 219 -3.14 -0.53 -12.35
CA GLN A 219 -3.90 0.31 -13.28
C GLN A 219 -3.04 0.86 -14.40
N GLU A 220 -1.92 1.51 -14.05
CA GLU A 220 -1.12 2.26 -15.02
C GLU A 220 -0.23 1.36 -15.87
N THR A 221 0.19 0.23 -15.33
CA THR A 221 1.17 -0.60 -16.04
C THR A 221 0.59 -1.94 -16.49
N LEU A 222 0.06 -2.78 -15.61
CA LEU A 222 -0.47 -4.08 -16.03
C LEU A 222 -1.73 -3.95 -16.88
N PHE A 223 -2.65 -3.04 -16.55
CA PHE A 223 -3.90 -2.85 -17.29
C PHE A 223 -3.76 -1.84 -18.43
N ALA A 224 -3.20 -0.67 -18.18
CA ALA A 224 -3.04 0.35 -19.23
C ALA A 224 -1.84 0.11 -20.16
N GLY A 225 -0.87 -0.72 -19.74
CA GLY A 225 0.31 -1.06 -20.56
C GLY A 225 1.39 0.03 -20.63
N LYS A 226 1.36 1.01 -19.75
CA LYS A 226 2.42 2.02 -19.64
C LYS A 226 3.66 1.40 -19.00
N THR A 227 4.83 1.77 -19.48
CA THR A 227 6.11 1.34 -18.88
C THR A 227 6.59 2.26 -17.78
N ARG A 228 6.02 3.47 -17.70
CA ARG A 228 6.27 4.42 -16.62
C ARG A 228 5.05 5.30 -16.35
N ALA A 229 4.79 5.56 -15.07
CA ALA A 229 3.81 6.55 -14.63
C ALA A 229 4.34 7.28 -13.39
N VAL A 230 4.27 8.61 -13.41
CA VAL A 230 4.57 9.46 -12.24
C VAL A 230 3.28 10.16 -11.85
N LEU A 231 2.92 10.03 -10.58
CA LEU A 231 1.69 10.56 -10.03
C LEU A 231 2.01 11.39 -8.79
N THR A 232 1.47 12.58 -8.77
CA THR A 232 1.53 13.47 -7.60
C THR A 232 0.12 13.89 -7.27
N SER A 233 -0.30 13.71 -6.03
CA SER A 233 -1.60 14.19 -5.57
C SER A 233 -1.49 14.78 -4.18
N GLU A 234 -2.21 15.89 -3.99
CA GLU A 234 -2.46 16.46 -2.68
C GLU A 234 -3.79 15.89 -2.20
N GLU A 235 -3.76 15.15 -1.12
CA GLU A 235 -4.96 14.53 -0.57
C GLU A 235 -5.16 14.99 0.87
N TYR A 236 -6.34 15.52 1.14
CA TYR A 236 -6.76 15.82 2.49
C TYR A 236 -7.30 14.52 3.10
N ILE A 237 -6.47 13.83 3.88
CA ILE A 237 -6.94 12.68 4.63
C ILE A 237 -7.65 13.24 5.88
N PHE A 238 -8.96 13.09 5.90
CA PHE A 238 -9.68 13.24 7.15
C PHE A 238 -9.25 12.10 8.07
N SER A 239 -8.57 12.40 9.15
CA SER A 239 -8.41 11.45 10.25
C SER A 239 -9.76 11.31 10.97
N GLY A 240 -10.72 10.72 10.28
CA GLY A 240 -11.95 10.23 10.91
C GLY A 240 -11.56 9.00 11.71
N ASN A 241 -11.74 9.07 13.04
CA ASN A 241 -11.80 7.93 13.93
C ASN A 241 -12.77 6.88 13.36
N GLN A 242 -12.31 6.01 12.49
CA GLN A 242 -12.88 4.69 12.40
C GLN A 242 -12.19 3.87 13.48
N ALA A 243 -12.64 4.06 14.73
CA ALA A 243 -12.52 3.04 15.72
C ALA A 243 -13.13 1.78 15.11
N GLU A 244 -12.26 0.89 14.64
CA GLU A 244 -12.61 -0.46 14.24
C GLU A 244 -13.22 -1.09 15.49
N SER A 245 -14.55 -1.11 15.54
CA SER A 245 -15.31 -1.85 16.55
C SER A 245 -14.90 -3.30 16.42
N ALA A 246 -14.05 -3.75 17.34
CA ALA A 246 -13.73 -5.14 17.51
C ALA A 246 -15.05 -5.93 17.66
N PRO A 247 -15.28 -7.00 16.86
CA PRO A 247 -16.46 -7.83 17.04
C PRO A 247 -16.36 -8.55 18.39
N GLY A 248 -17.31 -8.21 19.27
CA GLY A 248 -17.85 -8.98 20.37
C GLY A 248 -16.92 -9.93 21.11
N ALA A 249 -16.41 -9.47 22.27
CA ALA A 249 -16.07 -10.39 23.34
C ALA A 249 -17.36 -11.10 23.80
N VAL A 250 -17.52 -12.36 23.43
CA VAL A 250 -18.52 -13.25 24.04
C VAL A 250 -18.08 -13.51 25.48
N GLN A 251 -18.83 -12.95 26.42
CA GLN A 251 -18.76 -13.35 27.82
C GLN A 251 -19.39 -14.73 27.98
N HIS A 252 -18.62 -15.64 28.52
CA HIS A 252 -19.08 -16.84 29.22
C HIS A 252 -18.63 -16.80 30.66
#